data_d2558433bf0cbc5002313c6c5107c30f
#
_entry.id   d2558433bf0cbc5002313c6c5107c30f
#
_cell.length_a   1.000
_cell.length_b   1.000
_cell.length_c   1.000
_cell.angle_alpha   90.00
_cell.angle_beta   90.00
_cell.angle_gamma   90.00
#
_symmetry.space_group_name_H-M   'P 1'
#
loop_
_entity.id
_entity.type
_entity.pdbx_description
1 polymer ?
#
loop_
_entity_poly.entity_id
_entity_poly.type
_entity_poly.pdbx_seq_one_letter_code
_entity_poly.pdbx_strand_id
1 'polypeptide(L)'
;MVLSYLRMEDMGNDLKFQWYPIGDIMRQAVRKYSQIFILKKIHLNFQDSRQMVLTDEKWLLFVIEQILSNALKYTSSDEVRPPKAESISLYIKGTELVVEDTGIGIASEDLPRIFERGFTGYNGREHQKSTGIGLYLCKTIIQKLGHSIRAESRVGVGTKIYISLERENVKFE
;
A
#
# COMPACT_ATOMS: atom_id res chain seq x y z
N MET A 1 -7.18 10.11 -9.25
CA MET A 1 -7.94 9.31 -8.27
C MET A 1 -9.40 9.15 -8.63
N VAL A 2 -10.11 10.18 -9.07
CA VAL A 2 -11.52 10.04 -9.48
C VAL A 2 -11.67 9.07 -10.65
N LEU A 3 -10.77 9.10 -11.63
CA LEU A 3 -10.75 8.16 -12.75
C LEU A 3 -10.49 6.71 -12.30
N SER A 4 -9.65 6.51 -11.28
CA SER A 4 -9.38 5.18 -10.71
C SER A 4 -10.60 4.64 -9.96
N TYR A 5 -11.33 5.51 -9.27
CA TYR A 5 -12.58 5.16 -8.60
C TYR A 5 -13.67 4.71 -9.58
N LEU A 6 -13.84 5.45 -10.68
CA LEU A 6 -14.81 5.12 -11.73
C LEU A 6 -14.45 3.80 -12.42
N ARG A 7 -13.16 3.53 -12.66
CA ARG A 7 -12.69 2.25 -13.21
C ARG A 7 -12.94 1.08 -12.27
N MET A 8 -12.98 1.31 -10.97
CA MET A 8 -13.22 0.26 -9.98
C MET A 8 -14.67 -0.27 -10.05
N GLU A 9 -15.64 0.54 -10.40
CA GLU A 9 -17.02 0.11 -10.58
C GLU A 9 -17.14 -0.92 -11.71
N ASP A 10 -16.31 -0.81 -12.73
CA ASP A 10 -16.24 -1.74 -13.86
C ASP A 10 -15.32 -2.95 -13.60
N MET A 11 -14.62 -2.98 -12.47
CA MET A 11 -13.60 -3.98 -12.16
C MET A 11 -14.12 -5.42 -12.20
N GLY A 12 -15.38 -5.66 -11.80
CA GLY A 12 -15.96 -6.98 -11.73
C GLY A 12 -16.04 -7.72 -13.09
N ASN A 13 -16.00 -6.98 -14.20
CA ASN A 13 -16.09 -7.52 -15.55
C ASN A 13 -14.72 -7.73 -16.20
N ASP A 14 -13.64 -7.12 -15.68
CA ASP A 14 -12.32 -7.08 -16.31
C ASP A 14 -11.23 -7.86 -15.56
N LEU A 15 -11.57 -8.55 -14.47
CA LEU A 15 -10.60 -9.31 -13.70
C LEU A 15 -10.06 -10.51 -14.48
N LYS A 16 -8.73 -10.55 -14.62
CA LYS A 16 -8.01 -11.65 -15.26
C LYS A 16 -7.06 -12.29 -14.26
N PHE A 17 -7.48 -13.40 -13.65
CA PHE A 17 -6.67 -14.14 -12.70
C PHE A 17 -5.68 -15.05 -13.41
N GLN A 18 -4.41 -14.86 -13.12
CA GLN A 18 -3.31 -15.71 -13.56
C GLN A 18 -2.28 -15.83 -12.45
N TRP A 19 -1.40 -16.81 -12.58
CA TRP A 19 -0.25 -16.94 -11.67
C TRP A 19 0.86 -16.01 -12.13
N TYR A 20 1.31 -15.14 -11.21
CA TYR A 20 2.41 -14.20 -11.44
C TYR A 20 3.48 -14.35 -10.39
N PRO A 21 4.77 -14.18 -10.75
CA PRO A 21 5.80 -13.97 -9.75
C PRO A 21 5.55 -12.64 -9.03
N ILE A 22 5.39 -12.67 -7.72
CA ILE A 22 5.10 -11.43 -6.97
C ILE A 22 6.21 -10.40 -7.12
N GLY A 23 7.45 -10.86 -7.24
CA GLY A 23 8.62 -10.00 -7.44
C GLY A 23 8.51 -9.11 -8.68
N ASP A 24 7.92 -9.61 -9.77
CA ASP A 24 7.73 -8.83 -10.99
C ASP A 24 6.78 -7.65 -10.76
N ILE A 25 5.69 -7.88 -10.03
CA ILE A 25 4.72 -6.83 -9.68
C ILE A 25 5.36 -5.81 -8.73
N MET A 26 6.08 -6.28 -7.72
CA MET A 26 6.80 -5.43 -6.77
C MET A 26 7.81 -4.52 -7.48
N ARG A 27 8.60 -5.07 -8.41
CA ARG A 27 9.60 -4.30 -9.18
C ARG A 27 8.95 -3.21 -10.03
N GLN A 28 7.83 -3.49 -10.65
CA GLN A 28 7.09 -2.48 -11.44
C GLN A 28 6.65 -1.31 -10.56
N ALA A 29 6.12 -1.60 -9.38
CA ALA A 29 5.72 -0.57 -8.42
C ALA A 29 6.91 0.29 -7.96
N VAL A 30 8.02 -0.33 -7.63
CA VAL A 30 9.25 0.36 -7.21
C VAL A 30 9.78 1.27 -8.32
N ARG A 31 9.81 0.80 -9.55
CA ARG A 31 10.29 1.60 -10.71
C ARG A 31 9.49 2.88 -10.88
N LYS A 32 8.19 2.84 -10.66
CA LYS A 32 7.33 4.02 -10.79
C LYS A 32 7.76 5.16 -9.88
N TYR A 33 8.24 4.84 -8.68
CA TYR A 33 8.58 5.84 -7.66
C TYR A 33 10.08 6.02 -7.42
N SER A 34 10.94 5.40 -8.23
CA SER A 34 12.39 5.40 -8.02
C SER A 34 12.99 6.80 -7.93
N GLN A 35 12.54 7.73 -8.78
CA GLN A 35 13.02 9.13 -8.74
C GLN A 35 12.57 9.86 -7.47
N ILE A 36 11.38 9.58 -6.98
CA ILE A 36 10.86 10.21 -5.76
C ILE A 36 11.66 9.76 -4.54
N PHE A 37 12.04 8.49 -4.47
CA PHE A 37 12.93 7.98 -3.42
C PHE A 37 14.25 8.74 -3.38
N ILE A 38 14.84 8.98 -4.53
CA ILE A 38 16.10 9.72 -4.66
C ILE A 38 15.92 11.19 -4.24
N LEU A 39 14.88 11.85 -4.75
CA LEU A 39 14.62 13.27 -4.46
C LEU A 39 14.33 13.51 -2.97
N LYS A 40 13.59 12.62 -2.34
CA LYS A 40 13.25 12.72 -0.92
C LYS A 40 14.33 12.15 0.02
N LYS A 41 15.38 11.56 -0.54
CA LYS A 41 16.46 10.90 0.23
C LYS A 41 15.94 9.82 1.17
N ILE A 42 14.94 9.07 0.73
CA ILE A 42 14.39 7.93 1.45
C ILE A 42 15.08 6.67 0.95
N HIS A 43 15.63 5.88 1.87
CA HIS A 43 16.28 4.63 1.52
C HIS A 43 15.23 3.57 1.22
N LEU A 44 15.34 2.91 0.07
CA LEU A 44 14.49 1.79 -0.30
C LEU A 44 15.20 0.47 0.01
N ASN A 45 14.57 -0.34 0.87
CA ASN A 45 14.97 -1.73 1.13
C ASN A 45 14.02 -2.65 0.36
N PHE A 46 14.44 -3.07 -0.80
CA PHE A 46 13.65 -3.98 -1.63
C PHE A 46 14.22 -5.39 -1.55
N GLN A 47 13.40 -6.35 -1.16
CA GLN A 47 13.73 -7.77 -1.19
C GLN A 47 12.88 -8.46 -2.24
N ASP A 48 13.53 -8.96 -3.28
CA ASP A 48 12.87 -9.69 -4.35
C ASP A 48 12.33 -11.05 -3.85
N SER A 49 11.33 -11.57 -4.54
CA SER A 49 10.74 -12.87 -4.24
C SER A 49 10.36 -13.59 -5.53
N ARG A 50 10.55 -14.90 -5.53
CA ARG A 50 10.10 -15.79 -6.62
C ARG A 50 8.74 -16.41 -6.33
N GLN A 51 8.12 -16.08 -5.20
CA GLN A 51 6.82 -16.62 -4.83
C GLN A 51 5.77 -16.29 -5.88
N MET A 52 4.97 -17.28 -6.24
CA MET A 52 3.86 -17.11 -7.20
C MET A 52 2.58 -16.72 -6.48
N VAL A 53 1.81 -15.85 -7.09
CA VAL A 53 0.52 -15.42 -6.58
C VAL A 53 -0.55 -15.53 -7.68
N LEU A 54 -1.71 -16.04 -7.33
CA LEU A 54 -2.88 -16.05 -8.21
C LEU A 54 -3.65 -14.75 -8.02
N THR A 55 -3.59 -13.87 -9.00
CA THR A 55 -4.13 -12.52 -8.88
C THR A 55 -4.37 -11.89 -10.25
N ASP A 56 -4.93 -10.70 -10.26
CA ASP A 56 -4.92 -9.80 -11.41
C ASP A 56 -3.72 -8.85 -11.26
N GLU A 57 -2.77 -8.93 -12.19
CA GLU A 57 -1.53 -8.16 -12.13
C GLU A 57 -1.77 -6.66 -12.10
N LYS A 58 -2.64 -6.16 -12.96
CA LYS A 58 -2.92 -4.72 -13.10
C LYS A 58 -3.49 -4.12 -11.82
N TRP A 59 -4.45 -4.81 -11.20
CA TRP A 59 -5.11 -4.31 -10.01
C TRP A 59 -4.26 -4.47 -8.75
N LEU A 60 -3.52 -5.56 -8.62
CA LEU A 60 -2.58 -5.71 -7.50
C LEU A 60 -1.43 -4.69 -7.61
N LEU A 61 -0.90 -4.46 -8.80
CA LEU A 61 0.08 -3.41 -9.04
C LEU A 61 -0.43 -2.03 -8.61
N PHE A 62 -1.66 -1.69 -8.98
CA PHE A 62 -2.29 -0.44 -8.59
C PHE A 62 -2.33 -0.28 -7.06
N VAL A 63 -2.71 -1.34 -6.33
CA VAL A 63 -2.75 -1.33 -4.87
C VAL A 63 -1.36 -1.10 -4.27
N ILE A 64 -0.36 -1.82 -4.73
CA ILE A 64 1.03 -1.67 -4.23
C ILE A 64 1.54 -0.25 -4.52
N GLU A 65 1.26 0.29 -5.69
CA GLU A 65 1.62 1.67 -6.04
C GLU A 65 0.97 2.69 -5.10
N GLN A 66 -0.32 2.52 -4.76
CA GLN A 66 -1.01 3.42 -3.83
C GLN A 66 -0.43 3.35 -2.42
N ILE A 67 -0.10 2.15 -1.96
CA ILE A 67 0.51 1.96 -0.63
C ILE A 67 1.90 2.58 -0.59
N LEU A 68 2.73 2.41 -1.63
CA LEU A 68 4.04 3.06 -1.73
C LEU A 68 3.93 4.58 -1.78
N SER A 69 2.97 5.11 -2.52
CA SER A 69 2.69 6.55 -2.57
C SER A 69 2.37 7.12 -1.20
N ASN A 70 1.52 6.44 -0.43
CA ASN A 70 1.21 6.83 0.95
C ASN A 70 2.45 6.75 1.85
N ALA A 71 3.23 5.69 1.75
CA ALA A 71 4.45 5.53 2.54
C ALA A 71 5.44 6.67 2.27
N LEU A 72 5.63 7.03 1.01
CA LEU A 72 6.50 8.15 0.60
C LEU A 72 5.98 9.49 1.13
N LYS A 73 4.67 9.69 1.11
CA LYS A 73 4.04 10.92 1.59
C LYS A 73 4.23 11.14 3.09
N TYR A 74 4.11 10.09 3.89
CA TYR A 74 4.16 10.18 5.35
C TYR A 74 5.55 9.90 5.94
N THR A 75 6.52 9.50 5.12
CA THR A 75 7.91 9.27 5.52
C THR A 75 8.78 10.49 5.24
N SER A 76 8.41 11.37 4.32
CA SER A 76 9.19 12.57 4.03
C SER A 76 9.25 13.49 5.26
N SER A 77 10.48 13.82 5.66
CA SER A 77 10.74 14.73 6.76
C SER A 77 10.33 16.15 6.41
N ASP A 78 9.31 16.66 7.09
CA ASP A 78 9.27 18.07 7.36
C ASP A 78 10.35 18.38 8.42
N GLU A 79 10.98 19.51 8.31
CA GLU A 79 12.20 19.97 9.03
C GLU A 79 12.16 19.87 10.57
N VAL A 80 11.11 19.31 11.14
CA VAL A 80 10.82 19.34 12.58
C VAL A 80 11.35 18.12 13.35
N ARG A 81 11.88 17.12 12.65
CA ARG A 81 12.41 15.91 13.28
C ARG A 81 13.93 15.87 13.23
N PRO A 82 14.59 15.36 14.29
CA PRO A 82 16.01 15.08 14.20
C PRO A 82 16.26 14.14 13.01
N PRO A 83 17.39 14.25 12.33
CA PRO A 83 17.69 13.45 11.15
C PRO A 83 17.73 11.97 11.52
N LYS A 84 16.59 11.30 11.36
CA LYS A 84 16.47 9.86 11.42
C LYS A 84 16.63 9.35 10.00
N ALA A 85 17.42 8.32 9.80
CA ALA A 85 17.50 7.67 8.52
C ALA A 85 16.11 7.14 8.14
N GLU A 86 15.50 7.77 7.14
CA GLU A 86 14.15 7.42 6.67
C GLU A 86 14.26 6.31 5.64
N SER A 87 13.44 5.29 5.81
CA SER A 87 13.42 4.14 4.92
C SER A 87 12.01 3.61 4.68
N ILE A 88 11.85 2.99 3.51
CA ILE A 88 10.70 2.19 3.17
C ILE A 88 11.20 0.82 2.74
N SER A 89 10.63 -0.23 3.32
CA SER A 89 10.97 -1.61 3.00
C SER A 89 9.79 -2.29 2.31
N LEU A 90 10.08 -3.05 1.26
CA LEU A 90 9.12 -3.86 0.52
C LEU A 90 9.64 -5.28 0.45
N TYR A 91 8.94 -6.22 1.04
CA TYR A 91 9.37 -7.61 1.17
C TYR A 91 8.21 -8.57 1.35
N ILE A 92 8.51 -9.86 1.23
CA ILE A 92 7.55 -10.94 1.52
C ILE A 92 7.94 -11.60 2.83
N LYS A 93 6.96 -11.74 3.72
CA LYS A 93 7.08 -12.47 4.97
C LYS A 93 6.03 -13.58 4.99
N GLY A 94 6.46 -14.82 4.83
CA GLY A 94 5.53 -15.94 4.68
C GLY A 94 4.68 -15.78 3.42
N THR A 95 3.38 -15.65 3.59
CA THR A 95 2.41 -15.42 2.51
C THR A 95 1.91 -13.98 2.44
N GLU A 96 2.55 -13.08 3.17
CA GLU A 96 2.17 -11.67 3.21
C GLU A 96 3.22 -10.79 2.50
N LEU A 97 2.75 -9.89 1.65
CA LEU A 97 3.52 -8.77 1.15
C LEU A 97 3.47 -7.66 2.19
N VAL A 98 4.63 -7.10 2.54
CA VAL A 98 4.76 -6.07 3.56
C VAL A 98 5.36 -4.80 2.96
N VAL A 99 4.71 -3.68 3.19
CA VAL A 99 5.28 -2.33 2.97
C VAL A 99 5.45 -1.68 4.34
N GLU A 100 6.69 -1.44 4.71
CA GLU A 100 7.06 -0.89 6.01
C GLU A 100 7.74 0.46 5.82
N ASP A 101 7.24 1.49 6.50
CA ASP A 101 7.85 2.81 6.50
C ASP A 101 8.27 3.25 7.91
N THR A 102 9.21 4.19 7.96
CA THR A 102 9.69 4.82 9.19
C THR A 102 9.05 6.20 9.41
N GLY A 103 7.87 6.41 8.85
CA GLY A 103 7.17 7.68 8.88
C GLY A 103 6.57 8.06 10.23
N ILE A 104 5.65 8.99 10.18
CA ILE A 104 5.03 9.56 11.38
C ILE A 104 4.19 8.56 12.17
N GLY A 105 3.77 7.47 11.55
CA GLY A 105 2.85 6.51 12.16
C GLY A 105 1.40 7.01 12.22
N ILE A 106 0.54 6.14 12.72
CA ILE A 106 -0.90 6.38 12.83
C ILE A 106 -1.30 6.18 14.28
N ALA A 107 -2.08 7.12 14.83
CA ALA A 107 -2.60 7.00 16.18
C ALA A 107 -3.49 5.76 16.33
N SER A 108 -3.46 5.13 17.50
CA SER A 108 -4.22 3.90 17.77
C SER A 108 -5.74 4.08 17.59
N GLU A 109 -6.25 5.28 17.85
CA GLU A 109 -7.67 5.62 17.63
C GLU A 109 -8.03 5.65 16.15
N ASP A 110 -7.09 6.07 15.29
CA ASP A 110 -7.29 6.21 13.85
C ASP A 110 -7.07 4.89 13.09
N LEU A 111 -6.21 4.02 13.61
CA LEU A 111 -5.77 2.81 12.90
C LEU A 111 -6.93 1.92 12.43
N PRO A 112 -8.01 1.66 13.22
CA PRO A 112 -9.14 0.87 12.73
C PRO A 112 -9.92 1.54 11.61
N ARG A 113 -9.73 2.83 11.37
CA ARG A 113 -10.52 3.65 10.44
C ARG A 113 -9.79 3.99 9.14
N ILE A 114 -8.52 3.63 8.99
CA ILE A 114 -7.71 4.10 7.85
C ILE A 114 -8.21 3.59 6.49
N PHE A 115 -8.97 2.51 6.47
CA PHE A 115 -9.57 1.96 5.26
C PHE A 115 -11.01 2.43 5.02
N GLU A 116 -11.56 3.26 5.89
CA GLU A 116 -12.90 3.85 5.70
C GLU A 116 -12.87 4.89 4.58
N ARG A 117 -13.96 4.95 3.82
CA ARG A 117 -14.10 5.93 2.76
C ARG A 117 -14.09 7.35 3.32
N GLY A 118 -13.22 8.19 2.76
CA GLY A 118 -13.11 9.61 3.13
C GLY A 118 -12.38 9.88 4.44
N PHE A 119 -11.87 8.83 5.12
CA PHE A 119 -11.12 9.03 6.35
C PHE A 119 -9.69 9.52 6.04
N THR A 120 -9.30 10.66 6.60
CA THR A 120 -7.96 11.26 6.43
C THR A 120 -7.14 11.30 7.71
N GLY A 121 -7.74 11.04 8.87
CA GLY A 121 -7.10 11.11 10.17
C GLY A 121 -6.61 12.53 10.53
N TYR A 122 -6.06 12.69 11.73
CA TYR A 122 -5.50 13.97 12.19
C TYR A 122 -4.33 14.41 11.29
N ASN A 123 -3.43 13.50 10.96
CA ASN A 123 -2.25 13.79 10.14
C ASN A 123 -2.62 14.06 8.68
N GLY A 124 -3.70 13.49 8.17
CA GLY A 124 -4.20 13.75 6.82
C GLY A 124 -4.77 15.16 6.64
N ARG A 125 -5.22 15.80 7.73
CA ARG A 125 -5.69 17.20 7.70
C ARG A 125 -4.54 18.19 7.57
N GLU A 126 -3.39 17.89 8.15
CA GLU A 126 -2.19 18.71 8.01
C GLU A 126 -1.59 18.60 6.60
N HIS A 127 -1.73 17.45 5.97
CA HIS A 127 -1.30 17.18 4.60
C HIS A 127 -2.48 17.32 3.63
N GLN A 128 -2.92 18.51 3.37
CA GLN A 128 -4.14 18.90 2.63
C GLN A 128 -4.39 18.21 1.27
N LYS A 129 -3.55 17.27 0.83
CA LYS A 129 -3.65 16.57 -0.47
C LYS A 129 -4.24 15.18 -0.38
N SER A 130 -4.61 14.70 0.80
CA SER A 130 -5.21 13.38 0.97
C SER A 130 -6.72 13.45 0.76
N THR A 131 -7.22 12.67 -0.20
CA THR A 131 -8.66 12.56 -0.47
C THR A 131 -9.37 11.56 0.45
N GLY A 132 -8.61 10.75 1.21
CA GLY A 132 -9.16 9.65 2.02
C GLY A 132 -9.70 8.50 1.19
N ILE A 133 -9.46 8.48 -0.11
CA ILE A 133 -9.98 7.47 -1.04
C ILE A 133 -8.96 6.36 -1.29
N GLY A 134 -7.65 6.65 -1.24
CA GLY A 134 -6.59 5.73 -1.64
C GLY A 134 -6.59 4.40 -0.90
N LEU A 135 -6.60 4.40 0.44
CA LEU A 135 -6.62 3.17 1.22
C LEU A 135 -7.97 2.46 1.17
N TYR A 136 -9.07 3.20 1.09
CA TYR A 136 -10.39 2.62 0.84
C TYR A 136 -10.43 1.85 -0.48
N LEU A 137 -9.90 2.42 -1.56
CA LEU A 137 -9.79 1.75 -2.85
C LEU A 137 -8.92 0.50 -2.75
N CYS A 138 -7.78 0.58 -2.07
CA CYS A 138 -6.90 -0.56 -1.87
C CYS A 138 -7.63 -1.72 -1.19
N LYS A 139 -8.35 -1.46 -0.11
CA LYS A 139 -9.11 -2.50 0.59
C LYS A 139 -10.19 -3.10 -0.30
N THR A 140 -10.94 -2.29 -1.02
CA THR A 140 -12.00 -2.76 -1.91
C THR A 140 -11.44 -3.64 -3.03
N ILE A 141 -10.36 -3.21 -3.66
CA ILE A 141 -9.69 -3.98 -4.71
C ILE A 141 -9.14 -5.29 -4.16
N ILE A 142 -8.43 -5.24 -3.03
CA ILE A 142 -7.84 -6.43 -2.39
C ILE A 142 -8.92 -7.47 -2.06
N GLN A 143 -10.06 -7.05 -1.54
CA GLN A 143 -11.18 -7.95 -1.27
C GLN A 143 -11.73 -8.60 -2.54
N LYS A 144 -11.87 -7.83 -3.63
CA LYS A 144 -12.30 -8.36 -4.92
C LYS A 144 -11.30 -9.34 -5.53
N LEU A 145 -10.01 -9.16 -5.26
CA LEU A 145 -8.96 -10.09 -5.67
C LEU A 145 -8.92 -11.37 -4.83
N GLY A 146 -9.69 -11.44 -3.74
CA GLY A 146 -9.68 -12.57 -2.81
C GLY A 146 -8.52 -12.54 -1.82
N HIS A 147 -7.77 -11.46 -1.77
CA HIS A 147 -6.72 -11.19 -0.78
C HIS A 147 -7.29 -10.45 0.43
N SER A 148 -6.47 -10.22 1.42
CA SER A 148 -6.81 -9.38 2.57
C SER A 148 -5.71 -8.37 2.85
N ILE A 149 -6.07 -7.26 3.50
CA ILE A 149 -5.17 -6.17 3.85
C ILE A 149 -5.35 -5.81 5.31
N ARG A 150 -4.24 -5.56 6.00
CA ARG A 150 -4.24 -5.08 7.39
C ARG A 150 -3.08 -4.12 7.61
N ALA A 151 -3.13 -3.38 8.69
CA ALA A 151 -2.10 -2.42 9.05
C ALA A 151 -1.71 -2.54 10.51
N GLU A 152 -0.44 -2.29 10.78
CA GLU A 152 0.11 -2.06 12.11
C GLU A 152 0.85 -0.73 12.09
N SER A 153 0.72 0.05 13.13
CA SER A 153 1.37 1.36 13.19
C SER A 153 1.63 1.80 14.60
N ARG A 154 2.66 2.63 14.75
CA ARG A 154 2.99 3.28 16.01
C ARG A 154 3.47 4.69 15.73
N VAL A 155 2.85 5.67 16.38
CA VAL A 155 3.22 7.09 16.25
C VAL A 155 4.70 7.28 16.59
N GLY A 156 5.41 7.99 15.73
CA GLY A 156 6.85 8.26 15.88
C GLY A 156 7.77 7.13 15.43
N VAL A 157 7.23 5.96 15.09
CA VAL A 157 8.00 4.78 14.65
C VAL A 157 7.78 4.49 13.18
N GLY A 158 6.53 4.39 12.74
CA GLY A 158 6.17 4.12 11.36
C GLY A 158 4.95 3.23 11.21
N THR A 159 4.73 2.76 9.99
CA THR A 159 3.56 1.98 9.61
C THR A 159 3.97 0.76 8.79
N LYS A 160 3.30 -0.36 9.01
CA LYS A 160 3.39 -1.57 8.19
C LYS A 160 2.03 -1.88 7.62
N ILE A 161 1.98 -2.03 6.30
CA ILE A 161 0.79 -2.51 5.59
C ILE A 161 1.08 -3.93 5.10
N TYR A 162 0.18 -4.86 5.42
CA TYR A 162 0.28 -6.28 5.07
C TYR A 162 -0.81 -6.64 4.07
N ILE A 163 -0.43 -7.27 2.97
CA ILE A 163 -1.37 -7.85 2.00
C ILE A 163 -1.16 -9.36 2.02
N SER A 164 -2.19 -10.12 2.43
CA SER A 164 -2.14 -11.57 2.32
C SER A 164 -2.28 -11.98 0.85
N LEU A 165 -1.29 -12.73 0.37
CA LEU A 165 -1.28 -13.26 -1.00
C LEU A 165 -2.08 -14.56 -1.13
N GLU A 166 -2.42 -15.19 -0.01
CA GLU A 166 -3.37 -16.29 0.01
C GLU A 166 -4.74 -15.77 -0.39
N ARG A 167 -5.44 -16.56 -1.20
CA ARG A 167 -6.83 -16.26 -1.54
C ARG A 167 -7.74 -16.93 -0.52
N GLU A 168 -8.61 -16.15 0.09
CA GLU A 168 -9.71 -16.71 0.85
C GLU A 168 -10.58 -17.53 -0.11
N ASN A 169 -10.93 -18.76 0.31
CA ASN A 169 -11.87 -19.58 -0.44
C ASN A 169 -13.20 -18.84 -0.51
N VAL A 170 -13.43 -18.15 -1.60
CA VAL A 170 -14.75 -17.62 -1.91
C VAL A 170 -15.61 -18.85 -2.18
N LYS A 171 -16.45 -19.21 -1.21
CA LYS A 171 -17.50 -20.18 -1.46
C LYS A 171 -18.46 -19.53 -2.46
N PHE A 172 -18.40 -19.97 -3.68
CA PHE A 172 -19.46 -19.68 -4.63
C PHE A 172 -20.69 -20.46 -4.17
N GLU A 173 -21.56 -19.76 -3.49
CA GLU A 173 -22.92 -20.26 -3.31
C GLU A 173 -23.74 -19.88 -4.54
#